data_e81a3d3e6677283418ed5eee1fbc0845
#
_entry.id   e81a3d3e6677283418ed5eee1fbc0845
#
_cell.length_a   1.000
_cell.length_b   1.000
_cell.length_c   1.000
_cell.angle_alpha   90.00
_cell.angle_beta   90.00
_cell.angle_gamma   90.00
#
_symmetry.space_group_name_H-M   'P 1'
#
loop_
_entity.id
_entity.type
_entity.pdbx_description
1 polymer ?
#
loop_
_entity_poly.entity_id
_entity_poly.type
_entity_poly.pdbx_seq_one_letter_code
_entity_poly.pdbx_strand_id
1 'polypeptide(L)'
;LKRADNLKQIYETGFADFLEKEFAGATIILFGSYSRGEDIINSDIDIAVIGRKEKKAEIENYEKLFERKININFYESFKINKHLKENLCNGIILFGGMELWKALGNLTSS
;
A
#
# COMPACT_ATOMS: atom_id res chain seq x y z
N LEU A 1 -18.29 -6.67 1.92
CA LEU A 1 -18.16 -6.67 0.55
C LEU A 1 -16.71 -6.84 0.16
N LYS A 2 -16.41 -6.89 -1.13
CA LYS A 2 -15.07 -7.30 -1.57
C LYS A 2 -13.92 -6.45 -1.04
N ARG A 3 -14.11 -5.14 -0.95
CA ARG A 3 -13.08 -4.27 -0.40
C ARG A 3 -12.76 -4.64 1.05
N ALA A 4 -13.79 -4.86 1.85
CA ALA A 4 -13.61 -5.23 3.25
C ALA A 4 -13.00 -6.63 3.38
N ASP A 5 -13.42 -7.57 2.54
CA ASP A 5 -12.90 -8.92 2.54
C ASP A 5 -11.42 -8.93 2.14
N ASN A 6 -11.06 -8.16 1.13
CA ASN A 6 -9.68 -8.06 0.67
C ASN A 6 -8.79 -7.46 1.76
N LEU A 7 -9.25 -6.39 2.41
CA LEU A 7 -8.51 -5.77 3.50
C LEU A 7 -8.35 -6.73 4.68
N LYS A 8 -9.41 -7.47 5.00
CA LYS A 8 -9.38 -8.47 6.06
C LYS A 8 -8.30 -9.51 5.80
N GLN A 9 -8.17 -9.98 4.55
CA GLN A 9 -7.14 -10.94 4.19
C GLN A 9 -5.73 -10.38 4.36
N ILE A 10 -5.52 -9.11 4.06
CA ILE A 10 -4.22 -8.46 4.26
C ILE A 10 -3.79 -8.57 5.72
N TYR A 11 -4.72 -8.40 6.66
CA TYR A 11 -4.42 -8.49 8.09
C TYR A 11 -4.39 -9.93 8.60
N GLU A 12 -5.35 -10.74 8.24
CA GLU A 12 -5.45 -12.12 8.77
C GLU A 12 -4.32 -13.04 8.32
N THR A 13 -3.78 -12.81 7.12
CA THR A 13 -2.65 -13.60 6.62
C THR A 13 -1.33 -13.22 7.28
N GLY A 14 -1.30 -12.12 8.02
CA GLY A 14 -0.07 -11.60 8.61
C GLY A 14 0.73 -10.73 7.67
N PHE A 15 0.23 -10.49 6.46
CA PHE A 15 0.97 -9.70 5.48
C PHE A 15 1.16 -8.25 5.93
N ALA A 16 0.15 -7.64 6.56
CA ALA A 16 0.28 -6.29 7.09
C ALA A 16 1.39 -6.21 8.14
N ASP A 17 1.41 -7.17 9.07
CA ASP A 17 2.46 -7.23 10.10
C ASP A 17 3.84 -7.44 9.49
N PHE A 18 3.93 -8.27 8.47
CA PHE A 18 5.16 -8.50 7.74
C PHE A 18 5.68 -7.19 7.15
N LEU A 19 4.81 -6.44 6.47
CA LEU A 19 5.17 -5.16 5.86
C LEU A 19 5.63 -4.14 6.90
N GLU A 20 4.94 -4.07 8.04
CA GLU A 20 5.32 -3.16 9.13
C GLU A 20 6.71 -3.45 9.64
N LYS A 21 7.04 -4.72 9.86
CA LYS A 21 8.35 -5.12 10.36
C LYS A 21 9.44 -4.94 9.31
N GLU A 22 9.15 -5.32 8.07
CA GLU A 22 10.11 -5.26 6.98
C GLU A 22 10.46 -3.82 6.61
N PHE A 23 9.47 -2.94 6.63
CA PHE A 23 9.63 -1.53 6.23
C PHE A 23 9.33 -0.59 7.39
N ALA A 24 9.89 -0.89 8.55
CA ALA A 24 9.67 -0.12 9.77
C ALA A 24 9.95 1.37 9.56
N GLY A 25 9.05 2.21 10.04
CA GLY A 25 9.17 3.66 9.94
C GLY A 25 8.60 4.27 8.67
N ALA A 26 8.25 3.45 7.68
CA ALA A 26 7.66 3.94 6.44
C ALA A 26 6.15 4.06 6.54
N THR A 27 5.57 4.85 5.65
CA THR A 27 4.13 4.86 5.43
C THR A 27 3.83 3.80 4.37
N ILE A 28 2.91 2.89 4.68
CA ILE A 28 2.56 1.77 3.82
C ILE A 28 1.11 1.89 3.39
N ILE A 29 0.88 1.91 2.07
CA ILE A 29 -0.44 2.12 1.50
C ILE A 29 -0.78 0.97 0.54
N LEU A 30 -1.96 0.39 0.72
CA LEU A 30 -2.53 -0.57 -0.22
C LEU A 30 -3.35 0.22 -1.24
N PHE A 31 -3.03 0.10 -2.51
CA PHE A 31 -3.74 0.82 -3.56
C PHE A 31 -4.05 -0.11 -4.74
N GLY A 32 -4.59 0.46 -5.82
CA GLY A 32 -4.95 -0.31 -7.00
C GLY A 32 -6.28 -1.04 -6.86
N SER A 33 -6.58 -1.90 -7.83
CA SER A 33 -7.88 -2.55 -7.94
C SER A 33 -8.20 -3.47 -6.75
N TYR A 34 -7.20 -4.15 -6.20
CA TYR A 34 -7.40 -5.00 -5.03
C TYR A 34 -7.91 -4.19 -3.84
N SER A 35 -7.36 -2.98 -3.61
CA SER A 35 -7.80 -2.12 -2.51
C SER A 35 -9.24 -1.64 -2.68
N ARG A 36 -9.68 -1.49 -3.92
CA ARG A 36 -11.03 -1.04 -4.23
C ARG A 36 -12.05 -2.16 -4.28
N GLY A 37 -11.60 -3.42 -4.15
CA GLY A 37 -12.49 -4.56 -4.23
C GLY A 37 -13.03 -4.82 -5.63
N GLU A 38 -12.35 -4.32 -6.65
CA GLU A 38 -12.73 -4.59 -8.04
C GLU A 38 -12.47 -6.06 -8.37
N ASP A 39 -13.46 -6.68 -8.98
CA ASP A 39 -13.43 -8.12 -9.22
C ASP A 39 -12.74 -8.46 -10.53
N ILE A 40 -11.43 -8.31 -10.52
CA ILE A 40 -10.60 -8.74 -11.63
C ILE A 40 -9.82 -9.95 -11.14
N ILE A 41 -10.07 -11.11 -11.74
CA ILE A 41 -9.34 -12.34 -11.41
C ILE A 41 -7.86 -12.10 -11.66
N ASN A 42 -7.04 -12.39 -10.65
CA ASN A 42 -5.58 -12.24 -10.70
C ASN A 42 -5.09 -10.80 -10.79
N SER A 43 -5.91 -9.83 -10.35
CA SER A 43 -5.40 -8.47 -10.22
C SER A 43 -4.26 -8.44 -9.20
N ASP A 44 -3.23 -7.65 -9.49
CA ASP A 44 -2.08 -7.54 -8.62
C ASP A 44 -2.45 -6.83 -7.31
N ILE A 45 -1.70 -7.13 -6.25
CA ILE A 45 -1.77 -6.39 -5.01
C ILE A 45 -0.70 -5.32 -5.07
N ASP A 46 -1.10 -4.06 -5.05
CA ASP A 46 -0.18 -2.93 -5.18
C ASP A 46 0.06 -2.27 -3.83
N ILE A 47 1.33 -2.22 -3.43
CA ILE A 47 1.76 -1.63 -2.16
C ILE A 47 2.70 -0.47 -2.45
N ALA A 48 2.48 0.66 -1.79
CA ALA A 48 3.41 1.79 -1.80
C ALA A 48 4.10 1.88 -0.46
N VAL A 49 5.42 1.98 -0.48
CA VAL A 49 6.25 2.18 0.72
C VAL A 49 6.89 3.56 0.58
N ILE A 50 6.48 4.49 1.42
CA ILE A 50 6.87 5.89 1.30
C ILE A 50 7.75 6.29 2.48
N GLY A 51 8.86 6.96 2.18
CA GLY A 51 9.75 7.48 3.20
C GLY A 51 10.99 6.63 3.45
N ARG A 52 11.30 5.71 2.55
CA ARG A 52 12.52 4.92 2.67
C ARG A 52 13.00 4.45 1.30
N LYS A 53 14.26 4.04 1.26
CA LYS A 53 14.87 3.50 0.05
C LYS A 53 14.37 2.09 -0.25
N GLU A 54 14.48 1.72 -1.51
CA GLU A 54 14.13 0.37 -1.94
C GLU A 54 14.88 -0.68 -1.13
N LYS A 55 14.15 -1.69 -0.70
CA LYS A 55 14.69 -2.81 0.02
C LYS A 55 13.99 -4.07 -0.47
N LYS A 56 14.77 -5.08 -0.83
CA LYS A 56 14.21 -6.35 -1.26
C LYS A 56 13.55 -7.07 -0.09
N ALA A 57 12.35 -7.56 -0.30
CA ALA A 57 11.61 -8.34 0.70
C ALA A 57 11.18 -9.67 0.09
N GLU A 58 11.18 -10.71 0.90
CA GLU A 58 10.76 -12.04 0.47
C GLU A 58 9.25 -12.17 0.58
N ILE A 59 8.58 -11.97 -0.54
CA ILE A 59 7.11 -11.95 -0.61
C ILE A 59 6.51 -13.16 -1.32
N GLU A 60 7.34 -14.08 -1.80
CA GLU A 60 6.87 -15.22 -2.59
C GLU A 60 5.83 -16.07 -1.86
N ASN A 61 5.99 -16.26 -0.55
CA ASN A 61 5.03 -17.02 0.23
C ASN A 61 3.67 -16.33 0.26
N TYR A 62 3.68 -15.00 0.35
CA TYR A 62 2.43 -14.24 0.34
C TYR A 62 1.80 -14.23 -1.05
N GLU A 63 2.60 -14.14 -2.10
CA GLU A 63 2.09 -14.24 -3.46
C GLU A 63 1.38 -15.57 -3.70
N LYS A 64 1.94 -16.66 -3.18
CA LYS A 64 1.30 -17.97 -3.25
C LYS A 64 0.01 -18.02 -2.45
N LEU A 65 0.04 -17.44 -1.26
CA LEU A 65 -1.12 -17.43 -0.37
C LEU A 65 -2.29 -16.65 -0.97
N PHE A 66 -2.00 -15.49 -1.56
CA PHE A 66 -3.03 -14.66 -2.21
C PHE A 66 -3.35 -15.11 -3.62
N GLU A 67 -2.53 -15.97 -4.21
CA GLU A 67 -2.62 -16.35 -5.62
C GLU A 67 -2.61 -15.13 -6.53
N ARG A 68 -1.77 -14.15 -6.18
CA ARG A 68 -1.66 -12.87 -6.88
C ARG A 68 -0.22 -12.39 -6.84
N LYS A 69 0.16 -11.65 -7.85
CA LYS A 69 1.43 -10.94 -7.85
C LYS A 69 1.34 -9.76 -6.89
N ILE A 70 2.42 -9.49 -6.16
CA ILE A 70 2.52 -8.36 -5.25
C ILE A 70 3.56 -7.39 -5.80
N ASN A 71 3.16 -6.16 -6.05
CA ASN A 71 4.05 -5.11 -6.51
C ASN A 71 4.31 -4.16 -5.34
N ILE A 72 5.58 -4.02 -4.97
CA ILE A 72 5.98 -3.07 -3.92
C ILE A 72 6.74 -1.94 -4.57
N ASN A 73 6.20 -0.73 -4.47
CA ASN A 73 6.76 0.46 -5.08
C ASN A 73 7.31 1.37 -3.98
N PHE A 74 8.56 1.80 -4.13
CA PHE A 74 9.25 2.59 -3.11
C PHE A 74 9.35 4.04 -3.54
N TYR A 75 9.08 4.94 -2.60
CA TYR A 75 9.17 6.39 -2.78
C TYR A 75 9.95 6.95 -1.60
N GLU A 76 11.10 7.55 -1.86
CA GLU A 76 11.97 8.06 -0.79
C GLU A 76 11.39 9.28 -0.08
N SER A 77 10.49 10.01 -0.72
CA SER A 77 9.89 11.19 -0.14
C SER A 77 8.42 11.30 -0.53
N PHE A 78 7.72 12.19 0.17
CA PHE A 78 6.32 12.49 -0.12
C PHE A 78 6.16 13.47 -1.29
N LYS A 79 7.26 13.85 -1.95
CA LYS A 79 7.24 14.66 -3.16
C LYS A 79 6.95 13.76 -4.35
N ILE A 80 5.70 13.39 -4.49
CA ILE A 80 5.22 12.54 -5.58
C ILE A 80 4.46 13.39 -6.58
N ASN A 81 4.40 12.95 -7.83
CA ASN A 81 3.69 13.71 -8.85
C ASN A 81 2.17 13.65 -8.61
N LYS A 82 1.45 14.55 -9.24
CA LYS A 82 0.00 14.68 -9.07
C LYS A 82 -0.75 13.38 -9.36
N HIS A 83 -0.36 12.69 -10.43
CA HIS A 83 -1.02 11.46 -10.85
C HIS A 83 -0.88 10.36 -9.79
N LEU A 84 0.32 10.21 -9.25
CA LEU A 84 0.58 9.24 -8.19
C LEU A 84 -0.20 9.59 -6.92
N LYS A 85 -0.26 10.89 -6.56
CA LYS A 85 -1.04 11.35 -5.41
C LYS A 85 -2.50 10.95 -5.53
N GLU A 86 -3.09 11.12 -6.70
CA GLU A 86 -4.48 10.76 -6.92
C GLU A 86 -4.71 9.27 -6.69
N ASN A 87 -3.79 8.43 -7.17
CA ASN A 87 -3.86 6.99 -6.95
C ASN A 87 -3.71 6.63 -5.47
N LEU A 88 -2.78 7.28 -4.77
CA LEU A 88 -2.53 7.01 -3.36
C LEU A 88 -3.68 7.50 -2.47
N CYS A 89 -4.30 8.62 -2.82
CA CYS A 89 -5.45 9.14 -2.05
C CYS A 89 -6.63 8.19 -2.03
N ASN A 90 -6.74 7.34 -3.05
CA ASN A 90 -7.81 6.34 -3.14
C ASN A 90 -7.41 5.01 -2.50
N GLY A 91 -6.21 4.93 -1.96
CA GLY A 91 -5.72 3.73 -1.31
C GLY A 91 -6.09 3.65 0.16
N ILE A 92 -5.64 2.57 0.78
CA ILE A 92 -5.87 2.32 2.21
C ILE A 92 -4.52 2.39 2.92
N ILE A 93 -4.42 3.24 3.93
CA ILE A 93 -3.20 3.36 4.72
C ILE A 93 -3.15 2.19 5.70
N LEU A 94 -2.15 1.33 5.55
CA LEU A 94 -1.97 0.20 6.44
C LEU A 94 -1.17 0.60 7.69
N PHE A 95 -0.12 1.39 7.51
CA PHE A 95 0.73 1.86 8.61
C PHE A 95 1.28 3.24 8.30
N GLY A 96 1.52 4.03 9.34
CA GLY A 96 2.04 5.38 9.22
C GLY A 96 0.95 6.35 8.78
N GLY A 97 1.30 7.22 7.84
CA GLY A 97 0.32 8.12 7.23
C GLY A 97 0.32 9.54 7.78
N MET A 98 0.93 9.80 8.92
CA MET A 98 0.94 11.15 9.48
C MET A 98 1.67 12.13 8.55
N GLU A 99 2.80 11.70 8.00
CA GLU A 99 3.57 12.53 7.06
C GLU A 99 2.78 12.75 5.77
N LEU A 100 2.12 11.70 5.28
CA LEU A 100 1.29 11.78 4.10
C LEU A 100 0.11 12.72 4.33
N TRP A 101 -0.54 12.61 5.47
CA TRP A 101 -1.66 13.47 5.85
C TRP A 101 -1.25 14.93 5.86
N LYS A 102 -0.09 15.25 6.44
CA LYS A 102 0.44 16.61 6.47
C LYS A 102 0.71 17.12 5.05
N ALA A 103 1.33 16.28 4.21
CA ALA A 103 1.63 16.63 2.83
C ALA A 103 0.36 16.94 2.03
N LEU A 104 -0.67 16.12 2.19
CA LEU A 104 -1.95 16.31 1.52
C LEU A 104 -2.72 17.50 2.08
N GLY A 105 -2.66 17.70 3.40
CA GLY A 105 -3.30 18.83 4.05
C GLY A 105 -2.77 20.17 3.57
N ASN A 106 -1.47 20.25 3.34
CA ASN A 106 -0.84 21.46 2.80
C ASN A 106 -1.28 21.80 1.37
N LEU A 107 -1.85 20.82 0.66
CA LEU A 107 -2.38 21.04 -0.68
C LEU A 107 -3.84 21.48 -0.68
N THR A 108 -4.57 21.16 0.37
CA THR A 108 -6.01 21.46 0.49
C THR A 108 -6.29 22.69 1.36
N SER A 109 -5.36 23.03 2.24
CA SER A 109 -5.47 24.20 3.11
C SER A 109 -4.68 25.35 2.51
N SER A 110 -5.28 26.03 1.63
CA SER A 110 -4.67 27.26 1.10
C SER A 110 -5.26 28.46 1.79
#